data_82c666562818f4172c52ee8c901385ed
#
_entry.id   82c666562818f4172c52ee8c901385ed
#
_cell.length_a   1.000
_cell.length_b   1.000
_cell.length_c   1.000
_cell.angle_alpha   90.00
_cell.angle_beta   90.00
_cell.angle_gamma   90.00
#
_symmetry.space_group_name_H-M   'P 1'
#
loop_
_entity.id
_entity.type
_entity.pdbx_description
1 polymer ?
#
loop_
_entity_poly.entity_id
_entity_poly.type
_entity_poly.pdbx_seq_one_letter_code
_entity_poly.pdbx_strand_id
1 'polypeptide(L)'
;NFFSQAPGMFQVQRVSGICPQNRKTSKAPSRYLKKKNPIPQTLENLAEGKRLFNQDAKPTACKLCHGLKGNGNGSLARRMDPPPRNFTCAEVMRDLPAGQLFWIIQNGSRGTAMPAHKSTLKPEEIWKLILFIKKFLRA
;
A
#
# COMPACT_ATOMS: atom_id res chain seq x y z
N ASN A 1 -18.79 -4.36 -29.99
CA ASN A 1 -19.03 -4.48 -29.36
C ASN A 1 -19.44 -4.20 -28.77
N PHE A 2 -19.73 -3.58 -28.69
CA PHE A 2 -20.24 -3.49 -28.00
C PHE A 2 -20.58 -3.70 -27.24
N PHE A 3 -20.73 -3.48 -27.45
CA PHE A 3 -21.08 -3.73 -26.41
C PHE A 3 -20.44 -3.87 -25.66
N SER A 4 -20.41 -3.56 -25.75
CA SER A 4 -19.52 -4.20 -24.87
C SER A 4 -18.43 -3.30 -24.39
N GLN A 5 -18.41 -2.12 -24.83
CA GLN A 5 -17.37 -1.16 -24.47
C GLN A 5 -17.39 -0.79 -23.01
N ALA A 6 -18.52 -0.39 -22.50
CA ALA A 6 -18.59 -0.01 -21.09
C ALA A 6 -18.19 -1.14 -20.17
N PRO A 7 -18.68 -2.38 -20.35
CA PRO A 7 -18.22 -3.48 -19.51
C PRO A 7 -16.72 -3.73 -19.62
N GLY A 8 -16.17 -3.61 -20.83
CA GLY A 8 -14.74 -3.83 -21.03
C GLY A 8 -13.91 -2.80 -20.31
N MET A 9 -14.29 -1.54 -20.42
CA MET A 9 -13.57 -0.47 -19.73
C MET A 9 -13.65 -0.63 -18.22
N PHE A 10 -14.80 -1.03 -17.73
CA PHE A 10 -14.97 -1.24 -16.32
C PHE A 10 -14.05 -2.34 -15.79
N GLN A 11 -13.93 -3.44 -16.54
CA GLN A 11 -13.05 -4.53 -16.16
C GLN A 11 -11.59 -4.11 -16.17
N VAL A 12 -11.18 -3.33 -17.17
CA VAL A 12 -9.81 -2.83 -17.23
C VAL A 12 -9.49 -1.98 -16.00
N GLN A 13 -10.42 -1.13 -15.58
CA GLN A 13 -10.24 -0.37 -14.36
C GLN A 13 -10.03 -1.25 -13.14
N ARG A 14 -10.79 -2.32 -13.02
CA ARG A 14 -10.64 -3.25 -11.91
C ARG A 14 -9.27 -3.90 -11.90
N VAL A 15 -8.81 -4.34 -13.08
CA VAL A 15 -7.51 -5.00 -13.18
C VAL A 15 -6.38 -4.03 -12.83
N SER A 16 -6.49 -2.79 -13.29
CA SER A 16 -5.46 -1.79 -13.06
C SER A 16 -5.55 -1.13 -11.70
N GLY A 17 -6.68 -1.29 -11.02
CA GLY A 17 -6.96 -0.57 -9.79
C GLY A 17 -7.49 0.82 -10.05
N ILE A 18 -8.06 1.44 -9.01
CA ILE A 18 -8.61 2.78 -9.11
C ILE A 18 -7.49 3.80 -9.06
N CYS A 19 -7.42 4.68 -10.06
CA CYS A 19 -6.41 5.73 -10.12
C CYS A 19 -6.94 6.89 -10.97
N PRO A 20 -7.00 8.12 -10.43
CA PRO A 20 -6.64 8.47 -9.06
C PRO A 20 -7.69 8.03 -8.06
N GLN A 21 -7.28 7.99 -6.80
CA GLN A 21 -8.18 7.67 -5.70
C GLN A 21 -8.44 8.93 -4.88
N ASN A 22 -9.67 9.04 -4.36
CA ASN A 22 -10.00 10.11 -3.45
C ASN A 22 -9.61 9.66 -2.03
N ARG A 23 -8.42 10.09 -1.57
CA ARG A 23 -7.87 9.65 -0.29
C ARG A 23 -8.06 10.70 0.79
N LYS A 24 -8.51 10.25 1.96
CA LYS A 24 -8.65 11.08 3.16
C LYS A 24 -7.89 10.44 4.31
N THR A 25 -6.63 10.15 4.09
CA THR A 25 -5.79 9.50 5.08
C THR A 25 -5.31 10.51 6.11
N SER A 26 -5.35 10.13 7.39
CA SER A 26 -4.84 10.98 8.46
C SER A 26 -3.38 11.28 8.24
N LYS A 27 -3.01 12.55 8.44
CA LYS A 27 -1.63 12.99 8.27
C LYS A 27 -0.81 12.63 9.51
N ALA A 28 0.35 12.06 9.29
CA ALA A 28 1.25 11.71 10.38
C ALA A 28 1.74 12.95 11.10
N PRO A 29 2.09 12.84 12.39
CA PRO A 29 2.76 13.94 13.09
C PRO A 29 4.03 14.37 12.37
N SER A 30 4.39 15.66 12.49
CA SER A 30 5.49 16.20 11.71
C SER A 30 6.82 15.47 11.95
N ARG A 31 7.05 14.95 13.16
CA ARG A 31 8.28 14.21 13.44
C ARG A 31 8.38 12.94 12.60
N TYR A 32 7.25 12.34 12.21
CA TYR A 32 7.24 11.19 11.30
C TYR A 32 7.44 11.62 9.86
N LEU A 33 6.79 12.71 9.47
CA LEU A 33 6.90 13.18 8.08
C LEU A 33 8.34 13.48 7.67
N LYS A 34 9.17 13.87 8.63
CA LYS A 34 10.58 14.19 8.38
C LYS A 34 11.47 12.96 8.34
N LYS A 35 10.97 11.80 8.74
CA LYS A 35 11.79 10.59 8.78
C LYS A 35 12.06 10.08 7.38
N LYS A 36 13.30 9.73 7.13
CA LYS A 36 13.70 9.03 5.92
C LYS A 36 13.91 7.57 6.25
N ASN A 37 13.71 6.71 5.25
CA ASN A 37 13.92 5.29 5.45
C ASN A 37 15.40 5.02 5.74
N PRO A 38 15.73 4.52 6.93
CA PRO A 38 17.14 4.26 7.27
C PRO A 38 17.68 2.96 6.68
N ILE A 39 16.80 2.12 6.10
CA ILE A 39 17.21 0.82 5.60
C ILE A 39 17.69 0.97 4.17
N PRO A 40 18.92 0.51 3.85
CA PRO A 40 19.42 0.63 2.48
C PRO A 40 18.67 -0.29 1.52
N GLN A 41 18.58 0.16 0.28
CA GLN A 41 17.82 -0.53 -0.75
C GLN A 41 18.64 -1.64 -1.39
N THR A 42 18.93 -2.68 -0.60
CA THR A 42 19.64 -3.85 -1.08
C THR A 42 18.65 -4.89 -1.59
N LEU A 43 19.13 -5.82 -2.41
CA LEU A 43 18.29 -6.92 -2.87
C LEU A 43 17.75 -7.73 -1.70
N GLU A 44 18.58 -7.92 -0.68
CA GLU A 44 18.18 -8.67 0.50
C GLU A 44 17.04 -7.98 1.24
N ASN A 45 17.18 -6.67 1.48
CA ASN A 45 16.14 -5.93 2.21
C ASN A 45 14.86 -5.84 1.39
N LEU A 46 14.95 -5.72 0.07
CA LEU A 46 13.78 -5.74 -0.79
C LEU A 46 13.09 -7.10 -0.74
N ALA A 47 13.86 -8.19 -0.73
CA ALA A 47 13.29 -9.53 -0.65
C ALA A 47 12.57 -9.76 0.67
N GLU A 48 13.13 -9.25 1.77
CA GLU A 48 12.47 -9.34 3.06
C GLU A 48 11.18 -8.54 3.09
N GLY A 49 11.21 -7.33 2.51
CA GLY A 49 10.00 -6.52 2.39
C GLY A 49 8.92 -7.21 1.58
N LYS A 50 9.33 -7.86 0.49
CA LYS A 50 8.39 -8.62 -0.34
C LYS A 50 7.77 -9.78 0.43
N ARG A 51 8.57 -10.48 1.21
CA ARG A 51 8.09 -11.62 2.00
C ARG A 51 7.08 -11.14 3.05
N LEU A 52 7.37 -10.04 3.72
CA LEU A 52 6.44 -9.44 4.67
C LEU A 52 5.13 -9.05 4.00
N PHE A 53 5.23 -8.39 2.85
CA PHE A 53 4.05 -7.92 2.11
C PHE A 53 3.17 -9.09 1.68
N ASN A 54 3.78 -10.16 1.17
CA ASN A 54 3.04 -11.27 0.59
C ASN A 54 2.60 -12.32 1.60
N GLN A 55 3.34 -12.49 2.70
CA GLN A 55 3.11 -13.65 3.56
C GLN A 55 3.17 -13.35 5.06
N ASP A 56 4.21 -12.67 5.52
CA ASP A 56 4.58 -12.73 6.93
C ASP A 56 3.99 -11.65 7.80
N ALA A 57 3.54 -10.53 7.23
CA ALA A 57 2.98 -9.45 8.04
C ALA A 57 1.71 -9.90 8.74
N LYS A 58 1.61 -9.57 10.02
CA LYS A 58 0.44 -9.86 10.85
C LYS A 58 -0.12 -8.54 11.35
N PRO A 59 -1.39 -8.45 11.59
CA PRO A 59 -2.41 -9.52 11.59
C PRO A 59 -2.83 -9.99 10.20
N THR A 60 -2.46 -9.25 9.14
CA THR A 60 -2.87 -9.58 7.79
C THR A 60 -1.72 -9.30 6.82
N ALA A 61 -1.47 -10.22 5.91
CA ALA A 61 -0.50 -9.95 4.85
C ALA A 61 -1.02 -8.83 3.97
N CYS A 62 -0.16 -7.89 3.64
CA CYS A 62 -0.55 -6.66 2.95
C CYS A 62 -1.23 -6.92 1.61
N LYS A 63 -0.77 -7.96 0.90
CA LYS A 63 -1.31 -8.27 -0.42
C LYS A 63 -2.78 -8.65 -0.40
N LEU A 64 -3.29 -9.12 0.74
CA LEU A 64 -4.68 -9.55 0.82
C LEU A 64 -5.63 -8.39 0.56
N CYS A 65 -5.22 -7.18 0.91
CA CYS A 65 -6.01 -5.98 0.64
C CYS A 65 -5.43 -5.19 -0.51
N HIS A 66 -4.12 -4.98 -0.51
CA HIS A 66 -3.46 -4.11 -1.50
C HIS A 66 -3.16 -4.80 -2.82
N GLY A 67 -3.32 -6.13 -2.88
CA GLY A 67 -3.11 -6.89 -4.11
C GLY A 67 -1.67 -7.34 -4.30
N LEU A 68 -1.49 -8.44 -5.01
CA LEU A 68 -0.16 -8.96 -5.34
C LEU A 68 0.60 -7.96 -6.19
N LYS A 69 -0.12 -7.19 -7.02
CA LYS A 69 0.48 -6.15 -7.88
C LYS A 69 0.46 -4.77 -7.24
N GLY A 70 0.02 -4.67 -6.00
CA GLY A 70 0.00 -3.41 -5.26
C GLY A 70 -1.02 -2.40 -5.74
N ASN A 71 -1.99 -2.83 -6.53
CA ASN A 71 -2.96 -1.91 -7.17
C ASN A 71 -4.24 -1.70 -6.35
N GLY A 72 -4.31 -2.23 -5.13
CA GLY A 72 -5.49 -2.07 -4.29
C GLY A 72 -6.55 -3.12 -4.52
N ASN A 73 -6.31 -4.10 -5.38
CA ASN A 73 -7.29 -5.12 -5.74
C ASN A 73 -7.00 -6.47 -5.10
N GLY A 74 -6.65 -6.48 -3.82
CA GLY A 74 -6.47 -7.73 -3.09
C GLY A 74 -7.78 -8.48 -2.94
N SER A 75 -7.68 -9.76 -2.58
CA SER A 75 -8.86 -10.60 -2.44
C SER A 75 -9.83 -10.10 -1.38
N LEU A 76 -9.35 -9.37 -0.38
CA LEU A 76 -10.20 -8.81 0.67
C LEU A 76 -10.70 -7.40 0.38
N ALA A 77 -10.25 -6.80 -0.74
CA ALA A 77 -10.55 -5.39 -1.02
C ALA A 77 -11.97 -5.15 -1.54
N ARG A 78 -12.61 -6.18 -2.05
CA ARG A 78 -13.85 -6.04 -2.81
C ARG A 78 -14.92 -5.22 -2.11
N ARG A 79 -15.06 -5.37 -0.79
CA ARG A 79 -16.10 -4.70 -0.03
C ARG A 79 -15.57 -3.61 0.88
N MET A 80 -14.33 -3.20 0.68
CA MET A 80 -13.76 -2.16 1.53
C MET A 80 -14.10 -0.77 1.02
N ASP A 81 -14.55 0.07 1.93
CA ASP A 81 -14.87 1.46 1.64
C ASP A 81 -14.38 2.30 2.81
N PRO A 82 -13.34 3.10 2.64
CA PRO A 82 -12.64 3.34 1.37
C PRO A 82 -11.79 2.13 0.94
N PRO A 83 -11.51 2.02 -0.36
CA PRO A 83 -10.69 0.92 -0.85
C PRO A 83 -9.24 1.06 -0.42
N PRO A 84 -8.47 -0.03 -0.41
CA PRO A 84 -7.04 0.05 -0.12
C PRO A 84 -6.33 0.96 -1.11
N ARG A 85 -5.26 1.61 -0.64
CA ARG A 85 -4.49 2.50 -1.50
C ARG A 85 -3.86 1.72 -2.64
N ASN A 86 -3.92 2.31 -3.82
CA ASN A 86 -3.28 1.76 -5.03
C ASN A 86 -1.85 2.27 -5.08
N PHE A 87 -0.88 1.40 -4.78
CA PHE A 87 0.52 1.76 -4.74
C PHE A 87 1.13 1.99 -6.12
N THR A 88 0.40 1.64 -7.18
CA THR A 88 0.86 1.89 -8.56
C THR A 88 0.40 3.24 -9.08
N CYS A 89 -0.44 3.93 -8.34
CA CYS A 89 -1.04 5.18 -8.79
C CYS A 89 -0.17 6.38 -8.40
N ALA A 90 0.42 7.04 -9.38
CA ALA A 90 1.32 8.15 -9.13
C ALA A 90 0.63 9.30 -8.38
N GLU A 91 -0.63 9.56 -8.69
CA GLU A 91 -1.36 10.68 -8.10
C GLU A 91 -1.51 10.54 -6.58
N VAL A 92 -1.51 9.32 -6.05
CA VAL A 92 -1.65 9.13 -4.61
C VAL A 92 -0.36 8.67 -3.93
N MET A 93 0.70 8.48 -4.71
CA MET A 93 1.97 7.95 -4.17
C MET A 93 3.16 8.86 -4.35
N ARG A 94 3.18 9.66 -5.43
CA ARG A 94 4.38 10.39 -5.80
C ARG A 94 4.92 11.28 -4.69
N ASP A 95 4.04 12.01 -4.03
CA ASP A 95 4.45 12.98 -3.02
C ASP A 95 4.25 12.47 -1.59
N LEU A 96 4.07 11.16 -1.43
CA LEU A 96 3.81 10.57 -0.13
C LEU A 96 5.14 10.26 0.58
N PRO A 97 5.44 10.95 1.68
CA PRO A 97 6.72 10.69 2.36
C PRO A 97 6.78 9.29 2.96
N ALA A 98 7.98 8.74 3.02
CA ALA A 98 8.19 7.42 3.62
C ALA A 98 7.72 7.40 5.07
N GLY A 99 7.92 8.50 5.80
CA GLY A 99 7.48 8.59 7.21
C GLY A 99 5.97 8.52 7.35
N GLN A 100 5.22 9.04 6.38
CA GLN A 100 3.77 8.93 6.37
C GLN A 100 3.36 7.46 6.24
N LEU A 101 3.99 6.74 5.32
CA LEU A 101 3.74 5.31 5.16
C LEU A 101 4.08 4.54 6.43
N PHE A 102 5.22 4.86 7.03
CA PHE A 102 5.65 4.21 8.26
C PHE A 102 4.59 4.38 9.36
N TRP A 103 4.13 5.62 9.54
CA TRP A 103 3.16 5.92 10.59
C TRP A 103 1.84 5.18 10.37
N ILE A 104 1.35 5.11 9.14
CA ILE A 104 0.10 4.41 8.82
C ILE A 104 0.24 2.90 9.04
N ILE A 105 1.35 2.32 8.59
CA ILE A 105 1.55 0.88 8.79
C ILE A 105 1.62 0.57 10.28
N GLN A 106 2.33 1.40 11.03
CA GLN A 106 2.48 1.20 12.45
C GLN A 106 1.15 1.31 13.20
N ASN A 107 0.35 2.31 12.88
CA ASN A 107 -0.83 2.67 13.67
C ASN A 107 -2.16 2.32 13.01
N GLY A 108 -2.15 1.84 11.78
CA GLY A 108 -3.37 1.61 11.02
C GLY A 108 -3.91 2.90 10.44
N SER A 109 -4.94 2.79 9.61
CA SER A 109 -5.58 3.94 9.00
C SER A 109 -6.99 4.09 9.57
N ARG A 110 -7.16 5.11 10.40
CA ARG A 110 -8.42 5.37 11.08
C ARG A 110 -9.56 5.52 10.07
N GLY A 111 -10.69 4.91 10.37
CA GLY A 111 -11.86 4.96 9.51
C GLY A 111 -11.81 4.01 8.33
N THR A 112 -10.82 3.13 8.29
CA THR A 112 -10.68 2.13 7.23
C THR A 112 -10.42 0.76 7.84
N ALA A 113 -10.35 -0.26 6.97
CA ALA A 113 -10.05 -1.62 7.39
C ALA A 113 -8.55 -1.88 7.56
N MET A 114 -7.69 -0.91 7.26
CA MET A 114 -6.24 -1.07 7.39
C MET A 114 -5.85 -1.21 8.86
N PRO A 115 -5.32 -2.39 9.27
CA PRO A 115 -5.00 -2.61 10.68
C PRO A 115 -3.64 -2.02 11.04
N ALA A 116 -3.43 -1.85 12.34
CA ALA A 116 -2.14 -1.45 12.89
C ALA A 116 -1.20 -2.66 12.96
N HIS A 117 0.07 -2.44 12.66
CA HIS A 117 1.09 -3.50 12.72
C HIS A 117 2.12 -3.26 13.82
N LYS A 118 1.86 -2.30 14.67
CA LYS A 118 2.78 -1.87 15.73
C LYS A 118 3.20 -3.00 16.66
N SER A 119 2.25 -3.87 17.02
CA SER A 119 2.54 -4.94 17.98
C SER A 119 3.12 -6.20 17.35
N THR A 120 3.14 -6.28 16.03
CA THR A 120 3.55 -7.50 15.31
C THR A 120 4.76 -7.31 14.42
N LEU A 121 5.08 -6.07 14.06
CA LEU A 121 6.23 -5.77 13.20
C LEU A 121 7.18 -4.82 13.91
N LYS A 122 8.46 -5.14 13.82
CA LYS A 122 9.52 -4.24 14.32
C LYS A 122 9.63 -3.04 13.38
N PRO A 123 10.11 -1.90 13.89
CA PRO A 123 10.31 -0.73 13.02
C PRO A 123 11.12 -1.02 11.76
N GLU A 124 12.21 -1.80 11.87
CA GLU A 124 13.02 -2.11 10.70
C GLU A 124 12.26 -2.94 9.67
N GLU A 125 11.35 -3.81 10.14
CA GLU A 125 10.51 -4.60 9.23
C GLU A 125 9.54 -3.70 8.47
N ILE A 126 8.98 -2.71 9.15
CA ILE A 126 8.10 -1.73 8.49
C ILE A 126 8.88 -0.95 7.44
N TRP A 127 10.11 -0.55 7.74
CA TRP A 127 10.94 0.16 6.77
C TRP A 127 11.27 -0.71 5.55
N LYS A 128 11.51 -2.00 5.75
CA LYS A 128 11.73 -2.92 4.62
C LYS A 128 10.49 -3.10 3.77
N LEU A 129 9.32 -3.17 4.42
CA LEU A 129 8.05 -3.16 3.71
C LEU A 129 7.93 -1.92 2.81
N ILE A 130 8.30 -0.76 3.32
CA ILE A 130 8.20 0.49 2.57
C ILE A 130 9.13 0.48 1.36
N LEU A 131 10.33 -0.08 1.49
CA LEU A 131 11.21 -0.25 0.32
C LEU A 131 10.49 -1.00 -0.78
N PHE A 132 9.84 -2.09 -0.43
CA PHE A 132 9.14 -2.92 -1.39
C PHE A 132 7.91 -2.22 -1.96
N ILE A 133 7.11 -1.59 -1.09
CA ILE A 133 5.89 -0.89 -1.52
C ILE A 133 6.21 0.18 -2.55
N LYS A 134 7.28 0.93 -2.36
CA LYS A 134 7.64 1.99 -3.31
C LYS A 134 8.07 1.45 -4.67
N LYS A 135 8.38 0.18 -4.77
CA LYS A 135 8.70 -0.42 -6.06
C LYS A 135 7.48 -0.63 -6.94
N PHE A 136 6.29 -0.60 -6.38
CA PHE A 136 5.08 -0.70 -7.19
C PHE A 136 4.88 0.56 -8.05
N LEU A 137 5.39 1.70 -7.62
CA LEU A 137 5.29 2.91 -8.40
C LEU A 137 6.42 2.93 -9.41
N ARG A 138 6.13 2.48 -10.59
CA ARG A 138 7.11 2.50 -11.67
C ARG A 138 6.83 3.67 -12.58
N ALA A 139 7.89 4.24 -13.06
CA ALA A 139 7.77 5.40 -13.94
C ALA A 139 7.01 5.04 -15.22
#